data_2203589bdae8ee485938257d51137962
#
_entry.id   2203589bdae8ee485938257d51137962
#
_cell.length_a   1.000
_cell.length_b   1.000
_cell.length_c   1.000
_cell.angle_alpha   90.00
_cell.angle_beta   90.00
_cell.angle_gamma   90.00
#
_symmetry.space_group_name_H-M   'P 1'
#
loop_
_entity.id
_entity.type
_entity.pdbx_description
1 polymer ?
#
loop_
_entity_poly.entity_id
_entity_poly.type
_entity_poly.pdbx_seq_one_letter_code
_entity_poly.pdbx_strand_id
1 'polypeptide(L)'
;SGITLEFIGCVVFFIALVVFFLMMRRSETGEAPKWCGIMAMIVGVAMVVVMGDSYLMSALPAWNTPLLIVFYVCNMVFMSGFAGIIIAAFVGEEDAKELMVKIALIGSVLEVIAVLVYGFVVTSQAGAYTDLGMYFDPTLPDVAMVNVAAIINVMSGNMALPFWLGSIIVGGIAPIALAFLATKANDVK
;
A
#
# COMPACT_ATOMS: atom_id res chain seq x y z
N SER A 1 8.33 20.53 -0.90
CA SER A 1 7.66 19.69 0.11
C SER A 1 7.26 18.35 -0.50
N GLY A 2 7.14 17.30 0.29
CA GLY A 2 6.72 15.97 -0.16
C GLY A 2 5.41 16.01 -0.96
N ILE A 3 4.42 16.73 -0.46
CA ILE A 3 3.11 16.91 -1.12
C ILE A 3 3.25 17.49 -2.55
N THR A 4 4.20 18.39 -2.78
CA THR A 4 4.44 18.93 -4.12
C THR A 4 4.98 17.86 -5.07
N LEU A 5 5.88 16.98 -4.58
CA LEU A 5 6.42 15.87 -5.36
C LEU A 5 5.34 14.83 -5.67
N GLU A 6 4.46 14.53 -4.72
CA GLU A 6 3.30 13.65 -4.95
C GLU A 6 2.38 14.21 -6.03
N PHE A 7 2.06 15.50 -5.96
CA PHE A 7 1.22 16.14 -6.97
C PHE A 7 1.85 16.07 -8.37
N ILE A 8 3.16 16.36 -8.48
CA ILE A 8 3.89 16.22 -9.75
C ILE A 8 3.87 14.76 -10.21
N GLY A 9 4.10 13.80 -9.31
CA GLY A 9 4.02 12.37 -9.60
C GLY A 9 2.66 11.96 -10.15
N CYS A 10 1.57 12.41 -9.53
CA CYS A 10 0.20 12.17 -10.01
C CYS A 10 -0.02 12.72 -11.42
N VAL A 11 0.44 13.94 -11.70
CA VAL A 11 0.31 14.56 -13.02
C VAL A 11 1.10 13.78 -14.07
N VAL A 12 2.35 13.40 -13.77
CA VAL A 12 3.19 12.61 -14.68
C VAL A 12 2.57 11.23 -14.93
N PHE A 13 2.06 10.57 -13.90
CA PHE A 13 1.39 9.27 -14.03
C PHE A 13 0.11 9.39 -14.87
N PHE A 14 -0.70 10.42 -14.63
CA PHE A 14 -1.89 10.69 -15.46
C PHE A 14 -1.53 10.90 -16.93
N ILE A 15 -0.49 11.67 -17.22
CA ILE A 15 0.00 11.88 -18.61
C ILE A 15 0.43 10.54 -19.23
N ALA A 16 1.15 9.70 -18.49
CA ALA A 16 1.57 8.38 -18.97
C ALA A 16 0.36 7.49 -19.31
N LEU A 17 -0.69 7.51 -18.49
CA LEU A 17 -1.93 6.78 -18.76
C LEU A 17 -2.68 7.33 -19.98
N VAL A 18 -2.73 8.64 -20.14
CA VAL A 18 -3.35 9.28 -21.33
C VAL A 18 -2.58 8.89 -22.59
N VAL A 19 -1.26 8.93 -22.57
CA VAL A 19 -0.43 8.47 -23.70
C VAL A 19 -0.69 7.01 -24.01
N PHE A 20 -0.70 6.13 -23.00
CA PHE A 20 -1.02 4.71 -23.17
C PHE A 20 -2.40 4.53 -23.84
N PHE A 21 -3.42 5.20 -23.34
CA PHE A 21 -4.78 5.15 -23.90
C PHE A 21 -4.85 5.64 -25.34
N LEU A 22 -4.21 6.78 -25.66
CA LEU A 22 -4.19 7.33 -27.02
C LEU A 22 -3.46 6.42 -28.00
N MET A 23 -2.35 5.79 -27.59
CA MET A 23 -1.62 4.84 -28.40
C MET A 23 -2.43 3.58 -28.65
N MET A 24 -3.14 3.06 -27.65
CA MET A 24 -4.07 1.95 -27.79
C MET A 24 -5.20 2.30 -28.78
N ARG A 25 -5.82 3.48 -28.65
CA ARG A 25 -6.89 3.95 -29.53
C ARG A 25 -6.46 4.15 -30.99
N ARG A 26 -5.19 4.46 -31.24
CA ARG A 26 -4.62 4.66 -32.60
C ARG A 26 -4.13 3.37 -33.22
N SER A 27 -3.98 2.31 -32.45
CA SER A 27 -3.57 1.00 -32.96
C SER A 27 -4.69 0.32 -33.72
N GLU A 28 -4.40 -0.26 -34.87
CA GLU A 28 -5.35 -1.05 -35.65
C GLU A 28 -5.76 -2.35 -34.94
N THR A 29 -4.89 -2.89 -34.08
CA THR A 29 -5.15 -4.08 -33.28
C THR A 29 -5.85 -3.81 -31.96
N GLY A 30 -6.03 -2.54 -31.58
CA GLY A 30 -6.54 -2.15 -30.26
C GLY A 30 -5.54 -2.35 -29.11
N GLU A 31 -4.29 -2.73 -29.43
CA GLU A 31 -3.23 -2.93 -28.42
C GLU A 31 -2.28 -1.74 -28.39
N ALA A 32 -1.91 -1.30 -27.18
CA ALA A 32 -0.86 -0.30 -27.03
C ALA A 32 0.53 -0.94 -27.21
N PRO A 33 1.51 -0.20 -27.77
CA PRO A 33 2.88 -0.68 -27.81
C PRO A 33 3.39 -1.05 -26.42
N LYS A 34 4.14 -2.14 -26.28
CA LYS A 34 4.63 -2.66 -24.99
C LYS A 34 5.41 -1.63 -24.18
N TRP A 35 6.16 -0.73 -24.84
CA TRP A 35 6.91 0.31 -24.16
C TRP A 35 6.00 1.29 -23.39
N CYS A 36 4.78 1.56 -23.88
CA CYS A 36 3.83 2.43 -23.18
C CYS A 36 3.41 1.80 -21.84
N GLY A 37 3.14 0.50 -21.81
CA GLY A 37 2.79 -0.22 -20.58
C GLY A 37 3.97 -0.24 -19.59
N ILE A 38 5.19 -0.50 -20.09
CA ILE A 38 6.41 -0.49 -19.27
C ILE A 38 6.63 0.91 -18.67
N MET A 39 6.49 1.98 -19.46
CA MET A 39 6.62 3.35 -18.98
C MET A 39 5.58 3.69 -17.92
N ALA A 40 4.31 3.35 -18.15
CA ALA A 40 3.26 3.57 -17.17
C ALA A 40 3.54 2.81 -15.85
N MET A 41 4.05 1.59 -15.93
CA MET A 41 4.43 0.80 -14.76
C MET A 41 5.60 1.46 -14.00
N ILE A 42 6.66 1.87 -14.69
CA ILE A 42 7.82 2.53 -14.07
C ILE A 42 7.39 3.82 -13.36
N VAL A 43 6.59 4.65 -14.02
CA VAL A 43 6.10 5.90 -13.45
C VAL A 43 5.17 5.63 -12.25
N GLY A 44 4.32 4.61 -12.33
CA GLY A 44 3.45 4.19 -11.22
C GLY A 44 4.25 3.73 -9.99
N VAL A 45 5.28 2.88 -10.19
CA VAL A 45 6.17 2.46 -9.10
C VAL A 45 6.92 3.66 -8.51
N ALA A 46 7.48 4.53 -9.35
CA ALA A 46 8.18 5.72 -8.90
C ALA A 46 7.26 6.64 -8.07
N MET A 47 6.01 6.80 -8.49
CA MET A 47 5.00 7.58 -7.74
C MET A 47 4.77 7.00 -6.34
N VAL A 48 4.62 5.67 -6.22
CA VAL A 48 4.41 5.00 -4.92
C VAL A 48 5.61 5.17 -4.01
N VAL A 49 6.84 5.08 -4.56
CA VAL A 49 8.08 5.34 -3.80
C VAL A 49 8.12 6.78 -3.29
N VAL A 50 7.79 7.75 -4.15
CA VAL A 50 7.72 9.17 -3.77
C VAL A 50 6.64 9.40 -2.69
N MET A 51 5.49 8.74 -2.78
CA MET A 51 4.47 8.81 -1.74
C MET A 51 5.02 8.30 -0.40
N GLY A 52 5.66 7.13 -0.36
CA GLY A 52 6.27 6.61 0.85
C GLY A 52 7.36 7.52 1.43
N ASP A 53 8.19 8.11 0.57
CA ASP A 53 9.27 9.04 0.95
C ASP A 53 8.71 10.36 1.52
N SER A 54 7.61 10.86 0.97
CA SER A 54 7.02 12.14 1.40
C SER A 54 6.43 12.10 2.82
N TYR A 55 6.13 10.90 3.32
CA TYR A 55 5.68 10.68 4.70
C TYR A 55 6.82 10.43 5.69
N LEU A 56 8.08 10.38 5.25
CA LEU A 56 9.22 10.28 6.17
C LEU A 56 9.38 11.59 6.94
N MET A 57 9.02 11.57 8.21
CA MET A 57 9.03 12.75 9.08
C MET A 57 9.90 12.50 10.30
N SER A 58 10.98 13.27 10.43
CA SER A 58 11.87 13.18 11.61
C SER A 58 11.16 13.53 12.93
N ALA A 59 10.09 14.31 12.86
CA ALA A 59 9.26 14.66 14.04
C ALA A 59 8.39 13.49 14.51
N LEU A 60 8.19 12.47 13.67
CA LEU A 60 7.39 11.27 13.97
C LEU A 60 8.27 10.03 13.79
N PRO A 61 9.00 9.59 14.83
CA PRO A 61 9.95 8.48 14.74
C PRO A 61 9.38 7.22 14.10
N ALA A 62 8.12 6.89 14.36
CA ALA A 62 7.44 5.75 13.76
C ALA A 62 7.34 5.83 12.21
N TRP A 63 7.26 7.04 11.66
CA TRP A 63 7.19 7.27 10.22
C TRP A 63 8.56 7.56 9.61
N ASN A 64 9.57 7.86 10.42
CA ASN A 64 10.92 8.14 9.96
C ASN A 64 11.73 6.84 9.73
N THR A 65 11.19 5.97 8.91
CA THR A 65 11.84 4.70 8.58
C THR A 65 11.63 4.34 7.10
N PRO A 66 12.68 3.93 6.37
CA PRO A 66 12.55 3.50 4.98
C PRO A 66 11.63 2.28 4.81
N LEU A 67 11.30 1.57 5.89
CA LEU A 67 10.29 0.50 5.87
C LEU A 67 8.91 1.00 5.47
N LEU A 68 8.61 2.28 5.67
CA LEU A 68 7.37 2.89 5.19
C LEU A 68 7.28 2.82 3.66
N ILE A 69 8.37 3.10 2.95
CA ILE A 69 8.44 2.99 1.49
C ILE A 69 8.23 1.53 1.06
N VAL A 70 8.90 0.59 1.75
CA VAL A 70 8.75 -0.86 1.49
C VAL A 70 7.30 -1.29 1.67
N PHE A 71 6.65 -0.85 2.75
CA PHE A 71 5.24 -1.11 3.02
C PHE A 71 4.34 -0.59 1.88
N TYR A 72 4.54 0.64 1.41
CA TYR A 72 3.77 1.20 0.28
C TYR A 72 3.95 0.39 -1.01
N VAL A 73 5.18 -0.06 -1.30
CA VAL A 73 5.45 -0.89 -2.48
C VAL A 73 4.81 -2.27 -2.36
N CYS A 74 4.87 -2.92 -1.20
CA CYS A 74 4.20 -4.21 -0.97
C CYS A 74 2.68 -4.07 -1.10
N ASN A 75 2.10 -3.02 -0.52
CA ASN A 75 0.68 -2.71 -0.64
C ASN A 75 0.26 -2.46 -2.10
N MET A 76 1.08 -1.77 -2.88
CA MET A 76 0.85 -1.58 -4.32
C MET A 76 0.73 -2.93 -5.05
N VAL A 77 1.66 -3.88 -4.82
CA VAL A 77 1.63 -5.20 -5.44
C VAL A 77 0.39 -5.97 -5.01
N PHE A 78 0.07 -5.94 -3.71
CA PHE A 78 -1.13 -6.54 -3.13
C PHE A 78 -2.41 -6.02 -3.81
N MET A 79 -2.60 -4.71 -3.81
CA MET A 79 -3.80 -4.07 -4.36
C MET A 79 -3.92 -4.25 -5.88
N SER A 80 -2.80 -4.16 -6.62
CA SER A 80 -2.80 -4.35 -8.07
C SER A 80 -3.20 -5.76 -8.48
N GLY A 81 -2.79 -6.78 -7.72
CA GLY A 81 -3.20 -8.16 -7.97
C GLY A 81 -4.72 -8.34 -7.88
N PHE A 82 -5.34 -7.90 -6.79
CA PHE A 82 -6.81 -8.01 -6.60
C PHE A 82 -7.59 -7.13 -7.57
N ALA A 83 -7.15 -5.89 -7.80
CA ALA A 83 -7.78 -5.02 -8.81
C ALA A 83 -7.68 -5.63 -10.21
N GLY A 84 -6.52 -6.23 -10.55
CA GLY A 84 -6.30 -6.92 -11.81
C GLY A 84 -7.22 -8.13 -12.00
N ILE A 85 -7.46 -8.94 -10.95
CA ILE A 85 -8.43 -10.06 -10.99
C ILE A 85 -9.83 -9.54 -11.33
N ILE A 86 -10.26 -8.48 -10.66
CA ILE A 86 -11.58 -7.88 -10.91
C ILE A 86 -11.71 -7.41 -12.36
N ILE A 87 -10.71 -6.65 -12.84
CA ILE A 87 -10.72 -6.12 -14.21
C ILE A 87 -10.70 -7.27 -15.23
N ALA A 88 -9.81 -8.26 -15.07
CA ALA A 88 -9.71 -9.40 -15.98
C ALA A 88 -11.00 -10.22 -16.03
N ALA A 89 -11.67 -10.39 -14.88
CA ALA A 89 -12.97 -11.06 -14.82
C ALA A 89 -14.08 -10.30 -15.57
N PHE A 90 -14.09 -8.96 -15.47
CA PHE A 90 -15.06 -8.14 -16.21
C PHE A 90 -14.83 -8.14 -17.72
N VAL A 91 -13.58 -8.21 -18.16
CA VAL A 91 -13.20 -8.21 -19.59
C VAL A 91 -13.27 -9.62 -20.19
N GLY A 92 -13.24 -10.67 -19.34
CA GLY A 92 -13.29 -12.06 -19.81
C GLY A 92 -11.90 -12.60 -20.23
N GLU A 93 -10.80 -11.99 -19.77
CA GLU A 93 -9.43 -12.37 -20.10
C GLU A 93 -8.89 -13.36 -19.05
N GLU A 94 -9.08 -14.66 -19.28
CA GLU A 94 -8.71 -15.71 -18.31
C GLU A 94 -7.19 -15.80 -18.08
N ASP A 95 -6.35 -15.64 -19.12
CA ASP A 95 -4.89 -15.65 -18.99
C ASP A 95 -4.39 -14.50 -18.10
N ALA A 96 -4.96 -13.30 -18.30
CA ALA A 96 -4.65 -12.15 -17.46
C ALA A 96 -5.12 -12.37 -16.02
N LYS A 97 -6.28 -12.97 -15.83
CA LYS A 97 -6.83 -13.30 -14.52
C LYS A 97 -5.94 -14.29 -13.75
N GLU A 98 -5.44 -15.34 -14.40
CA GLU A 98 -4.51 -16.30 -13.80
C GLU A 98 -3.22 -15.63 -13.34
N LEU A 99 -2.64 -14.76 -14.19
CA LEU A 99 -1.46 -13.98 -13.81
C LEU A 99 -1.74 -13.07 -12.59
N MET A 100 -2.88 -12.39 -12.57
CA MET A 100 -3.25 -11.50 -11.48
C MET A 100 -3.51 -12.26 -10.16
N VAL A 101 -4.03 -13.48 -10.22
CA VAL A 101 -4.17 -14.34 -9.03
C VAL A 101 -2.79 -14.69 -8.43
N LYS A 102 -1.79 -14.99 -9.25
CA LYS A 102 -0.42 -15.22 -8.79
C LYS A 102 0.19 -13.96 -8.17
N ILE A 103 -0.01 -12.80 -8.80
CA ILE A 103 0.43 -11.51 -8.27
C ILE A 103 -0.28 -11.19 -6.94
N ALA A 104 -1.59 -11.42 -6.84
CA ALA A 104 -2.35 -11.23 -5.62
C ALA A 104 -1.84 -12.12 -4.48
N LEU A 105 -1.53 -13.38 -4.75
CA LEU A 105 -0.97 -14.30 -3.76
C LEU A 105 0.41 -13.82 -3.25
N ILE A 106 1.32 -13.51 -4.17
CA ILE A 106 2.66 -12.98 -3.83
C ILE A 106 2.52 -11.66 -3.06
N GLY A 107 1.70 -10.74 -3.57
CA GLY A 107 1.45 -9.44 -2.95
C GLY A 107 0.88 -9.57 -1.54
N SER A 108 -0.06 -10.49 -1.31
CA SER A 108 -0.64 -10.75 0.02
C SER A 108 0.40 -11.25 1.02
N VAL A 109 1.30 -12.14 0.59
CA VAL A 109 2.39 -12.64 1.45
C VAL A 109 3.36 -11.51 1.78
N LEU A 110 3.77 -10.72 0.78
CA LEU A 110 4.66 -9.57 0.96
C LEU A 110 4.03 -8.53 1.89
N GLU A 111 2.74 -8.26 1.74
CA GLU A 111 2.00 -7.30 2.57
C GLU A 111 1.97 -7.73 4.03
N VAL A 112 1.66 -9.00 4.32
CA VAL A 112 1.68 -9.51 5.70
C VAL A 112 3.06 -9.38 6.33
N ILE A 113 4.12 -9.72 5.59
CA ILE A 113 5.49 -9.56 6.07
C ILE A 113 5.81 -8.08 6.34
N ALA A 114 5.47 -7.19 5.40
CA ALA A 114 5.70 -5.76 5.53
C ALA A 114 4.95 -5.16 6.73
N VAL A 115 3.68 -5.52 6.92
CA VAL A 115 2.86 -5.07 8.06
C VAL A 115 3.43 -5.56 9.39
N LEU A 116 3.85 -6.82 9.48
CA LEU A 116 4.46 -7.38 10.69
C LEU A 116 5.77 -6.70 11.03
N VAL A 117 6.68 -6.55 10.05
CA VAL A 117 7.97 -5.89 10.25
C VAL A 117 7.79 -4.43 10.63
N TYR A 118 6.94 -3.71 9.90
CA TYR A 118 6.65 -2.32 10.19
C TYR A 118 5.98 -2.14 11.56
N GLY A 119 4.98 -2.96 11.89
CA GLY A 119 4.31 -2.96 13.19
C GLY A 119 5.28 -3.24 14.35
N PHE A 120 6.24 -4.16 14.16
CA PHE A 120 7.29 -4.42 15.15
C PHE A 120 8.19 -3.19 15.35
N VAL A 121 8.65 -2.57 14.26
CA VAL A 121 9.51 -1.37 14.34
C VAL A 121 8.77 -0.21 14.99
N VAL A 122 7.52 0.05 14.61
CA VAL A 122 6.69 1.10 15.23
C VAL A 122 6.51 0.84 16.73
N THR A 123 6.16 -0.39 17.10
CA THR A 123 5.98 -0.77 18.51
C THR A 123 7.28 -0.64 19.31
N SER A 124 8.42 -1.00 18.73
CA SER A 124 9.73 -0.90 19.40
C SER A 124 10.14 0.55 19.69
N GLN A 125 9.59 1.50 18.95
CA GLN A 125 9.86 2.94 19.13
C GLN A 125 8.88 3.61 20.08
N ALA A 126 7.92 2.89 20.65
CA ALA A 126 6.90 3.48 21.54
C ALA A 126 7.52 4.23 22.73
N GLY A 127 8.63 3.75 23.29
CA GLY A 127 9.34 4.41 24.38
C GLY A 127 10.07 5.71 24.00
N ALA A 128 10.22 6.01 22.72
CA ALA A 128 10.81 7.26 22.24
C ALA A 128 9.82 8.43 22.22
N TYR A 129 8.54 8.14 22.43
CA TYR A 129 7.49 9.15 22.46
C TYR A 129 7.21 9.59 23.87
N THR A 130 7.17 10.89 24.09
CA THR A 130 6.63 11.49 25.31
C THR A 130 5.15 11.76 25.13
N ASP A 131 4.41 11.78 26.24
CA ASP A 131 3.01 12.19 26.24
C ASP A 131 2.92 13.61 25.68
N LEU A 132 2.14 13.77 24.62
CA LEU A 132 1.88 15.06 24.03
C LEU A 132 0.57 15.60 24.58
N GLY A 133 0.65 16.73 25.31
CA GLY A 133 -0.51 17.60 25.46
C GLY A 133 -0.84 18.15 24.06
N MET A 134 -1.98 17.75 23.52
CA MET A 134 -2.45 18.34 22.27
C MET A 134 -2.80 19.80 22.51
N TYR A 135 -1.92 20.69 22.13
CA TYR A 135 -2.01 22.13 22.30
C TYR A 135 -1.88 22.61 23.75
N PHE A 136 -0.77 23.22 24.05
CA PHE A 136 -0.68 24.08 25.22
C PHE A 136 -1.48 25.36 24.93
N ASP A 137 -2.78 25.30 25.17
CA ASP A 137 -3.62 26.48 25.26
C ASP A 137 -3.73 26.84 26.72
N PRO A 138 -3.09 27.93 27.18
CA PRO A 138 -3.13 28.33 28.58
C PRO A 138 -4.55 28.71 29.05
N THR A 139 -5.52 28.86 28.14
CA THR A 139 -6.91 29.10 28.44
C THR A 139 -7.72 27.82 28.67
N LEU A 140 -7.15 26.65 28.34
CA LEU A 140 -7.76 25.35 28.53
C LEU A 140 -6.87 24.45 29.40
N PRO A 141 -6.82 24.68 30.72
CA PRO A 141 -5.89 24.00 31.62
C PRO A 141 -6.13 22.48 31.78
N ASP A 142 -7.30 22.00 31.38
CA ASP A 142 -7.71 20.58 31.54
C ASP A 142 -7.64 19.76 30.26
N VAL A 143 -6.79 20.11 29.30
CA VAL A 143 -6.58 19.29 28.09
C VAL A 143 -5.94 17.96 28.49
N ALA A 144 -6.67 16.87 28.30
CA ALA A 144 -6.19 15.54 28.58
C ALA A 144 -4.92 15.24 27.75
N MET A 145 -3.85 14.82 28.42
CA MET A 145 -2.63 14.35 27.77
C MET A 145 -2.94 13.08 26.97
N VAL A 146 -2.59 13.07 25.69
CA VAL A 146 -2.70 11.87 24.86
C VAL A 146 -1.46 11.02 25.09
N ASN A 147 -1.65 9.80 25.58
CA ASN A 147 -0.57 8.82 25.70
C ASN A 147 -0.22 8.26 24.30
N VAL A 148 0.74 8.89 23.65
CA VAL A 148 1.18 8.55 22.31
C VAL A 148 1.84 7.17 22.28
N ALA A 149 2.57 6.80 23.34
CA ALA A 149 3.19 5.48 23.44
C ALA A 149 2.15 4.36 23.41
N ALA A 150 0.97 4.56 24.02
CA ALA A 150 -0.12 3.59 24.02
C ALA A 150 -0.75 3.40 22.62
N ILE A 151 -0.77 4.46 21.80
CA ILE A 151 -1.28 4.39 20.42
C ILE A 151 -0.26 3.71 19.49
N ILE A 152 1.03 3.99 19.67
CA ILE A 152 2.11 3.47 18.85
C ILE A 152 2.40 1.99 19.14
N ASN A 153 2.10 1.52 20.35
CA ASN A 153 2.19 0.10 20.69
C ASN A 153 1.05 -0.70 20.01
N VAL A 154 1.11 -0.80 18.68
CA VAL A 154 0.03 -1.40 17.87
C VAL A 154 -0.12 -2.90 18.09
N MET A 155 0.97 -3.61 18.45
CA MET A 155 0.95 -5.07 18.57
C MET A 155 0.42 -5.58 19.92
N SER A 156 0.53 -4.81 21.00
CA SER A 156 0.14 -5.24 22.36
C SER A 156 -0.61 -4.19 23.17
N GLY A 157 -0.78 -2.97 22.65
CA GLY A 157 -1.51 -1.90 23.31
C GLY A 157 -3.00 -1.85 22.94
N ASN A 158 -3.58 -0.69 23.06
CA ASN A 158 -5.01 -0.44 22.74
C ASN A 158 -5.36 -0.72 21.28
N MET A 159 -4.36 -0.71 20.39
CA MET A 159 -4.51 -0.97 18.96
C MET A 159 -4.28 -2.45 18.60
N ALA A 160 -3.99 -3.33 19.58
CA ALA A 160 -3.69 -4.73 19.32
C ALA A 160 -4.83 -5.47 18.60
N LEU A 161 -6.08 -5.24 19.01
CA LEU A 161 -7.24 -5.86 18.36
C LEU A 161 -7.40 -5.45 16.90
N PRO A 162 -7.45 -4.15 16.54
CA PRO A 162 -7.44 -3.70 15.14
C PRO A 162 -6.24 -4.22 14.35
N PHE A 163 -5.06 -4.28 14.96
CA PHE A 163 -3.85 -4.76 14.29
C PHE A 163 -3.96 -6.25 13.96
N TRP A 164 -4.17 -7.12 14.95
CA TRP A 164 -4.18 -8.56 14.74
C TRP A 164 -5.40 -9.04 13.97
N LEU A 165 -6.60 -8.58 14.34
CA LEU A 165 -7.83 -8.99 13.66
C LEU A 165 -8.00 -8.27 12.33
N GLY A 166 -7.84 -6.96 12.29
CA GLY A 166 -8.06 -6.16 11.09
C GLY A 166 -6.94 -6.32 10.07
N SER A 167 -5.71 -5.96 10.43
CA SER A 167 -4.62 -5.94 9.45
C SER A 167 -4.06 -7.33 9.16
N ILE A 168 -3.88 -8.20 10.17
CA ILE A 168 -3.24 -9.50 9.95
C ILE A 168 -4.25 -10.55 9.50
N ILE A 169 -5.38 -10.73 10.19
CA ILE A 169 -6.32 -11.80 9.84
C ILE A 169 -7.14 -11.40 8.61
N VAL A 170 -7.86 -10.29 8.68
CA VAL A 170 -8.78 -9.88 7.61
C VAL A 170 -8.02 -9.27 6.42
N GLY A 171 -7.04 -8.41 6.68
CA GLY A 171 -6.26 -7.73 5.63
C GLY A 171 -5.12 -8.57 5.03
N GLY A 172 -4.68 -9.65 5.70
CA GLY A 172 -3.54 -10.46 5.29
C GLY A 172 -3.88 -11.93 5.05
N ILE A 173 -4.20 -12.68 6.10
CA ILE A 173 -4.40 -14.14 6.01
C ILE A 173 -5.59 -14.50 5.11
N ALA A 174 -6.70 -13.79 5.23
CA ALA A 174 -7.87 -14.05 4.40
C ALA A 174 -7.59 -13.82 2.89
N PRO A 175 -6.96 -12.72 2.44
CA PRO A 175 -6.52 -12.57 1.06
C PRO A 175 -5.56 -13.66 0.57
N ILE A 176 -4.59 -14.08 1.39
CA ILE A 176 -3.69 -15.21 1.06
C ILE A 176 -4.51 -16.47 0.80
N ALA A 177 -5.43 -16.80 1.70
CA ALA A 177 -6.28 -17.98 1.57
C ALA A 177 -7.14 -17.93 0.31
N LEU A 178 -7.77 -16.78 0.04
CA LEU A 178 -8.60 -16.58 -1.16
C LEU A 178 -7.78 -16.70 -2.45
N ALA A 179 -6.62 -16.04 -2.52
CA ALA A 179 -5.74 -16.12 -3.69
C ALA A 179 -5.21 -17.55 -3.89
N PHE A 180 -4.85 -18.25 -2.82
CA PHE A 180 -4.39 -19.64 -2.88
C PHE A 180 -5.50 -20.61 -3.34
N LEU A 181 -6.73 -20.42 -2.89
CA LEU A 181 -7.87 -21.21 -3.36
C LEU A 181 -8.16 -20.92 -4.85
N ALA A 182 -8.01 -19.69 -5.27
CA ALA A 182 -8.17 -19.30 -6.68
C ALA A 182 -7.11 -19.93 -7.60
N THR A 183 -5.83 -20.04 -7.15
CA THR A 183 -4.81 -20.76 -7.92
C THR A 183 -5.17 -22.22 -8.11
N LYS A 184 -5.61 -22.91 -7.04
CA LYS A 184 -6.03 -24.31 -7.13
C LYS A 184 -7.26 -24.54 -8.03
N ALA A 185 -8.19 -23.59 -8.04
CA ALA A 185 -9.37 -23.68 -8.90
C ALA A 185 -9.01 -23.54 -10.39
N ASN A 186 -7.96 -22.79 -10.73
CA ASN A 186 -7.47 -22.67 -12.09
C ASN A 186 -6.68 -23.90 -12.53
N ASP A 187 -5.96 -24.59 -11.64
CA ASP A 187 -5.20 -25.82 -11.94
C ASP A 187 -6.11 -27.03 -12.23
N VAL A 188 -7.39 -26.98 -11.90
CA VAL A 188 -8.36 -28.07 -12.06
C VAL A 188 -9.16 -27.95 -13.37
N LYS A 189 -9.04 -26.87 -14.12
CA LYS A 189 -9.64 -26.67 -15.44
C LYS A 189 -8.67 -26.99 -16.55
#